data_6c71c1e9e842f4ec589cdf8198abd333
#
_entry.id   6c71c1e9e842f4ec589cdf8198abd333
#
_cell.length_a   1.000
_cell.length_b   1.000
_cell.length_c   1.000
_cell.angle_alpha   90.00
_cell.angle_beta   90.00
_cell.angle_gamma   90.00
#
_symmetry.space_group_name_H-M   'P 1'
#
loop_
_entity.id
_entity.type
_entity.pdbx_description
1 polymer ?
#
loop_
_entity_poly.entity_id
_entity_poly.type
_entity_poly.pdbx_seq_one_letter_code
_entity_poly.pdbx_strand_id
1 'polypeptide(L)'
;MTNANPFAQRSTLEYELPPFALIKEEHYLPAFYEGCTQQLAEVQEILNTPGDATFENTIVALEKSGQMLERVLRVFFNKSSSDTSDSLDAIEEELAPKLAAHQDAIQLNPVLFNRIKSLYENRESSGLNTEDAWLLERYYKDLVHSGAHLSESERERLKQLNEELSKLSTQFAKNVLTDTNDLAVLVESIEELDGLSENEIATAAAAAKERGHEGKWLIAMVNFSGNPVLDSLSNRALRKKIMQDSLVKANRGNENDNKSVLLKMVTLRAERAKLFGNNTHAEHVIAVQTAEHPDNVNAMLRKIAPAAVRNAKVEAEDLKKSAGADIESWDWGFYTEQVRLEKYNIDTSKMRPYFELESVLEKGIFFAANKLFGISFKERPDLITYHPEARAFDVFNEDGSKLGLFIGDFYTRDSKRGGAWMNSLVNQNFLFNQLPVVVNNLNIAKPPAGKPTLLTFDQITTLFHEFGHTLHG
;
A
#
# COMPACT_ATOMS: atom_id res chain seq x y z
N MET A 1 -19.16 32.11 -11.44
CA MET A 1 -19.49 31.07 -10.45
C MET A 1 -18.18 30.35 -10.15
N THR A 2 -17.61 30.59 -9.00
CA THR A 2 -16.48 29.80 -8.50
C THR A 2 -16.97 28.35 -8.40
N ASN A 3 -16.42 27.45 -9.21
CA ASN A 3 -16.69 26.02 -9.04
C ASN A 3 -16.33 25.64 -7.62
N ALA A 4 -17.33 25.24 -6.81
CA ALA A 4 -17.08 24.77 -5.45
C ALA A 4 -16.13 23.56 -5.53
N ASN A 5 -15.12 23.51 -4.64
CA ASN A 5 -14.19 22.39 -4.60
C ASN A 5 -14.96 21.07 -4.41
N PRO A 6 -14.73 20.03 -5.24
CA PRO A 6 -15.46 18.76 -5.16
C PRO A 6 -15.39 18.06 -3.81
N PHE A 7 -14.36 18.35 -2.99
CA PHE A 7 -14.19 17.78 -1.66
C PHE A 7 -14.99 18.49 -0.56
N ALA A 8 -15.54 19.68 -0.83
CA ALA A 8 -16.22 20.49 0.19
C ALA A 8 -17.47 19.81 0.79
N GLN A 9 -18.11 18.92 0.04
CA GLN A 9 -19.30 18.18 0.48
C GLN A 9 -19.14 16.69 0.22
N ARG A 10 -19.92 15.88 0.94
CA ARG A 10 -20.04 14.44 0.67
C ARG A 10 -20.48 14.24 -0.78
N SER A 11 -19.93 13.24 -1.43
CA SER A 11 -20.33 12.87 -2.79
C SER A 11 -21.80 12.40 -2.80
N THR A 12 -22.55 12.84 -3.80
CA THR A 12 -23.92 12.38 -4.04
C THR A 12 -23.97 11.17 -4.98
N LEU A 13 -22.81 10.70 -5.44
CA LEU A 13 -22.71 9.48 -6.25
C LEU A 13 -22.99 8.25 -5.38
N GLU A 14 -23.36 7.16 -6.04
CA GLU A 14 -23.60 5.90 -5.38
C GLU A 14 -22.36 5.46 -4.59
N TYR A 15 -22.51 4.86 -3.41
CA TYR A 15 -21.45 4.53 -2.43
C TYR A 15 -20.66 5.76 -1.93
N GLU A 16 -21.12 6.98 -2.15
CA GLU A 16 -20.33 8.19 -1.95
C GLU A 16 -19.00 8.19 -2.72
N LEU A 17 -18.96 7.43 -3.84
CA LEU A 17 -17.77 7.36 -4.70
C LEU A 17 -17.23 8.77 -4.98
N PRO A 18 -15.93 9.04 -4.79
CA PRO A 18 -15.37 10.34 -5.08
C PRO A 18 -15.68 10.76 -6.53
N PRO A 19 -16.09 12.01 -6.78
CA PRO A 19 -16.49 12.47 -8.11
C PRO A 19 -15.24 12.69 -9.00
N PHE A 20 -14.55 11.63 -9.36
CA PHE A 20 -13.28 11.66 -10.08
C PHE A 20 -13.31 12.48 -11.37
N ALA A 21 -14.44 12.51 -12.07
CA ALA A 21 -14.63 13.35 -13.26
C ALA A 21 -14.50 14.87 -12.99
N LEU A 22 -14.67 15.30 -11.73
CA LEU A 22 -14.64 16.71 -11.32
C LEU A 22 -13.36 17.06 -10.56
N ILE A 23 -12.65 16.05 -9.99
CA ILE A 23 -11.46 16.27 -9.18
C ILE A 23 -10.28 16.58 -10.10
N LYS A 24 -9.55 17.65 -9.78
CA LYS A 24 -8.31 18.06 -10.44
C LYS A 24 -7.23 18.28 -9.38
N GLU A 25 -5.97 18.27 -9.81
CA GLU A 25 -4.82 18.46 -8.92
C GLU A 25 -4.88 19.79 -8.12
N GLU A 26 -5.36 20.85 -8.76
CA GLU A 26 -5.56 22.18 -8.13
C GLU A 26 -6.54 22.18 -6.95
N HIS A 27 -7.34 21.13 -6.78
CA HIS A 27 -8.32 21.02 -5.70
C HIS A 27 -7.75 20.49 -4.39
N TYR A 28 -6.62 19.73 -4.43
CA TYR A 28 -6.12 19.03 -3.25
C TYR A 28 -5.63 19.95 -2.15
N LEU A 29 -4.67 20.85 -2.41
CA LEU A 29 -4.13 21.72 -1.36
C LEU A 29 -5.18 22.64 -0.72
N PRO A 30 -6.03 23.35 -1.49
CA PRO A 30 -7.09 24.16 -0.88
C PRO A 30 -8.04 23.34 0.00
N ALA A 31 -8.46 22.16 -0.47
CA ALA A 31 -9.34 21.28 0.31
C ALA A 31 -8.64 20.68 1.54
N PHE A 32 -7.36 20.37 1.44
CA PHE A 32 -6.55 19.91 2.56
C PHE A 32 -6.48 20.97 3.66
N TYR A 33 -6.11 22.20 3.34
CA TYR A 33 -6.01 23.29 4.33
C TYR A 33 -7.37 23.61 4.97
N GLU A 34 -8.43 23.64 4.18
CA GLU A 34 -9.78 23.84 4.69
C GLU A 34 -10.22 22.69 5.60
N GLY A 35 -9.97 21.43 5.18
CA GLY A 35 -10.26 20.25 6.00
C GLY A 35 -9.48 20.22 7.32
N CYS A 36 -8.21 20.62 7.33
CA CYS A 36 -7.43 20.78 8.55
C CYS A 36 -8.03 21.85 9.47
N THR A 37 -8.42 22.99 8.90
CA THR A 37 -9.01 24.10 9.67
C THR A 37 -10.34 23.68 10.29
N GLN A 38 -11.20 23.00 9.53
CA GLN A 38 -12.49 22.51 10.02
C GLN A 38 -12.30 21.48 11.14
N GLN A 39 -11.42 20.48 10.96
CA GLN A 39 -11.19 19.47 11.99
C GLN A 39 -10.64 20.06 13.28
N LEU A 40 -9.70 21.01 13.20
CA LEU A 40 -9.22 21.69 14.42
C LEU A 40 -10.30 22.49 15.14
N ALA A 41 -11.20 23.12 14.40
CA ALA A 41 -12.35 23.80 14.99
C ALA A 41 -13.33 22.82 15.67
N GLU A 42 -13.65 21.69 15.01
CA GLU A 42 -14.47 20.61 15.56
C GLU A 42 -13.85 20.02 16.84
N VAL A 43 -12.55 19.75 16.83
CA VAL A 43 -11.82 19.31 18.03
C VAL A 43 -11.86 20.36 19.14
N GLN A 44 -11.70 21.65 18.79
CA GLN A 44 -11.79 22.73 19.77
C GLN A 44 -13.19 22.82 20.40
N GLU A 45 -14.27 22.57 19.65
CA GLU A 45 -15.63 22.46 20.18
C GLU A 45 -15.75 21.33 21.20
N ILE A 46 -15.17 20.15 20.90
CA ILE A 46 -15.11 19.02 21.84
C ILE A 46 -14.41 19.43 23.15
N LEU A 47 -13.26 20.12 23.03
CA LEU A 47 -12.49 20.57 24.19
C LEU A 47 -13.25 21.61 25.04
N ASN A 48 -14.04 22.46 24.41
CA ASN A 48 -14.84 23.52 25.05
C ASN A 48 -16.19 22.99 25.56
N THR A 49 -16.56 21.75 25.29
CA THR A 49 -17.83 21.18 25.77
C THR A 49 -17.90 21.24 27.30
N PRO A 50 -18.90 21.95 27.88
CA PRO A 50 -18.98 22.07 29.34
C PRO A 50 -19.37 20.77 30.02
N GLY A 51 -18.96 20.62 31.27
CA GLY A 51 -19.20 19.43 32.09
C GLY A 51 -18.21 18.32 31.89
N ASP A 52 -18.53 17.16 32.46
CA ASP A 52 -17.64 15.98 32.42
C ASP A 52 -17.56 15.39 31.02
N ALA A 53 -16.42 14.77 30.74
CA ALA A 53 -16.24 13.98 29.53
C ALA A 53 -17.19 12.77 29.56
N THR A 54 -17.86 12.52 28.44
CA THR A 54 -18.65 11.32 28.21
C THR A 54 -18.19 10.65 26.92
N PHE A 55 -18.52 9.38 26.73
CA PHE A 55 -18.20 8.67 25.49
C PHE A 55 -18.79 9.42 24.28
N GLU A 56 -20.04 9.84 24.36
CA GLU A 56 -20.74 10.54 23.28
C GLU A 56 -20.13 11.92 22.99
N ASN A 57 -19.88 12.77 23.99
CA ASN A 57 -19.40 14.13 23.78
C ASN A 57 -17.88 14.22 23.53
N THR A 58 -17.18 13.10 23.56
CA THR A 58 -15.74 13.04 23.38
C THR A 58 -15.36 12.04 22.27
N ILE A 59 -15.61 10.74 22.46
CA ILE A 59 -15.17 9.70 21.50
C ILE A 59 -16.02 9.75 20.24
N VAL A 60 -17.33 9.69 20.34
CA VAL A 60 -18.24 9.77 19.18
C VAL A 60 -18.12 11.13 18.46
N ALA A 61 -17.88 12.21 19.20
CA ALA A 61 -17.63 13.51 18.60
C ALA A 61 -16.31 13.56 17.82
N LEU A 62 -15.24 12.88 18.31
CA LEU A 62 -13.98 12.72 17.56
C LEU A 62 -14.17 11.90 16.30
N GLU A 63 -14.89 10.76 16.37
CA GLU A 63 -15.23 9.94 15.19
C GLU A 63 -16.00 10.74 14.12
N LYS A 64 -16.81 11.73 14.53
CA LYS A 64 -17.53 12.61 13.62
C LYS A 64 -16.67 13.73 13.04
N SER A 65 -15.50 14.01 13.59
CA SER A 65 -14.64 15.11 13.17
C SER A 65 -13.81 14.76 11.93
N GLY A 66 -13.37 15.79 11.20
CA GLY A 66 -12.39 15.66 10.11
C GLY A 66 -12.92 15.03 8.82
N GLN A 67 -14.21 14.94 8.61
CA GLN A 67 -14.80 14.26 7.45
C GLN A 67 -14.35 14.84 6.10
N MET A 68 -14.14 16.15 5.99
CA MET A 68 -13.62 16.76 4.76
C MET A 68 -12.16 16.35 4.53
N LEU A 69 -11.34 16.45 5.57
CA LEU A 69 -9.92 16.08 5.50
C LEU A 69 -9.76 14.61 5.10
N GLU A 70 -10.53 13.73 5.71
CA GLU A 70 -10.50 12.30 5.39
C GLU A 70 -10.80 12.04 3.90
N ARG A 71 -11.85 12.65 3.35
CA ARG A 71 -12.18 12.53 1.92
C ARG A 71 -11.03 12.98 1.01
N VAL A 72 -10.41 14.11 1.33
CA VAL A 72 -9.24 14.61 0.56
C VAL A 72 -8.08 13.63 0.61
N LEU A 73 -7.69 13.21 1.82
CA LEU A 73 -6.50 12.38 2.04
C LEU A 73 -6.64 11.00 1.40
N ARG A 74 -7.81 10.35 1.51
CA ARG A 74 -8.04 9.05 0.89
C ARG A 74 -7.90 9.08 -0.62
N VAL A 75 -8.48 10.09 -1.27
CA VAL A 75 -8.36 10.25 -2.72
C VAL A 75 -6.95 10.64 -3.12
N PHE A 76 -6.34 11.58 -2.39
CA PHE A 76 -4.99 12.05 -2.68
C PHE A 76 -3.96 10.92 -2.59
N PHE A 77 -3.90 10.19 -1.47
CA PHE A 77 -2.93 9.12 -1.29
C PHE A 77 -3.19 7.89 -2.16
N ASN A 78 -4.44 7.62 -2.51
CA ASN A 78 -4.73 6.64 -3.56
C ASN A 78 -4.12 7.09 -4.90
N LYS A 79 -4.35 8.35 -5.29
CA LYS A 79 -3.86 8.88 -6.57
C LYS A 79 -2.33 8.98 -6.59
N SER A 80 -1.69 9.52 -5.55
CA SER A 80 -0.23 9.64 -5.47
C SER A 80 0.50 8.28 -5.44
N SER A 81 -0.17 7.23 -4.95
CA SER A 81 0.42 5.88 -4.94
C SER A 81 0.20 5.10 -6.22
N SER A 82 -0.96 5.30 -6.87
CA SER A 82 -1.39 4.46 -8.00
C SER A 82 -1.28 5.14 -9.35
N ASP A 83 -1.20 6.48 -9.40
CA ASP A 83 -1.12 7.24 -10.66
C ASP A 83 -0.60 8.65 -10.38
N THR A 84 0.68 8.76 -9.94
CA THR A 84 1.32 10.03 -9.59
C THR A 84 1.70 10.86 -10.83
N SER A 85 2.05 12.12 -10.58
CA SER A 85 2.62 13.07 -11.53
C SER A 85 3.60 13.99 -10.80
N ASP A 86 4.44 14.72 -11.52
CA ASP A 86 5.33 15.73 -10.93
C ASP A 86 4.58 16.75 -10.08
N SER A 87 3.36 17.10 -10.50
CA SER A 87 2.49 18.00 -9.75
C SER A 87 1.94 17.37 -8.47
N LEU A 88 1.53 16.11 -8.51
CA LEU A 88 1.08 15.36 -7.32
C LEU A 88 2.23 15.14 -6.34
N ASP A 89 3.42 14.85 -6.84
CA ASP A 89 4.63 14.71 -6.02
C ASP A 89 4.97 16.04 -5.29
N ALA A 90 4.87 17.17 -5.98
CA ALA A 90 5.06 18.49 -5.37
C ALA A 90 3.99 18.79 -4.30
N ILE A 91 2.74 18.40 -4.55
CA ILE A 91 1.64 18.51 -3.58
C ILE A 91 1.93 17.62 -2.35
N GLU A 92 2.41 16.39 -2.54
CA GLU A 92 2.75 15.47 -1.44
C GLU A 92 3.90 16.01 -0.59
N GLU A 93 4.93 16.58 -1.21
CA GLU A 93 6.06 17.23 -0.52
C GLU A 93 5.60 18.38 0.39
N GLU A 94 4.60 19.16 -0.03
CA GLU A 94 4.02 20.24 0.77
C GLU A 94 3.05 19.70 1.83
N LEU A 95 2.18 18.77 1.47
CA LEU A 95 1.10 18.25 2.30
C LEU A 95 1.61 17.40 3.47
N ALA A 96 2.57 16.49 3.22
CA ALA A 96 2.96 15.48 4.19
C ALA A 96 3.47 16.05 5.53
N PRO A 97 4.39 17.05 5.57
CA PRO A 97 4.81 17.65 6.83
C PRO A 97 3.69 18.46 7.50
N LYS A 98 2.78 19.07 6.73
CA LYS A 98 1.63 19.81 7.27
C LYS A 98 0.59 18.86 7.90
N LEU A 99 0.40 17.69 7.28
CA LEU A 99 -0.45 16.64 7.84
C LEU A 99 0.12 16.10 9.15
N ALA A 100 1.44 15.87 9.21
CA ALA A 100 2.09 15.43 10.44
C ALA A 100 1.91 16.47 11.56
N ALA A 101 2.09 17.76 11.26
CA ALA A 101 1.87 18.85 12.22
C ALA A 101 0.40 18.95 12.66
N HIS A 102 -0.54 18.74 11.73
CA HIS A 102 -1.97 18.72 12.02
C HIS A 102 -2.35 17.56 12.96
N GLN A 103 -1.85 16.35 12.68
CA GLN A 103 -2.04 15.17 13.52
C GLN A 103 -1.46 15.38 14.91
N ASP A 104 -0.25 15.95 15.01
CA ASP A 104 0.39 16.29 16.28
C ASP A 104 -0.41 17.32 17.09
N ALA A 105 -1.05 18.29 16.42
CA ALA A 105 -1.89 19.29 17.09
C ALA A 105 -3.10 18.67 17.81
N ILE A 106 -3.61 17.56 17.31
CA ILE A 106 -4.74 16.80 17.91
C ILE A 106 -4.20 15.76 18.90
N GLN A 107 -3.30 14.88 18.43
CA GLN A 107 -2.86 13.71 19.20
C GLN A 107 -1.99 14.08 20.41
N LEU A 108 -1.26 15.19 20.36
CA LEU A 108 -0.42 15.68 21.47
C LEU A 108 -1.12 16.74 22.34
N ASN A 109 -2.42 16.96 22.13
CA ASN A 109 -3.18 17.95 22.89
C ASN A 109 -3.41 17.46 24.33
N PRO A 110 -2.85 18.17 25.37
CA PRO A 110 -2.94 17.72 26.74
C PRO A 110 -4.37 17.76 27.33
N VAL A 111 -5.21 18.66 26.84
CA VAL A 111 -6.61 18.79 27.30
C VAL A 111 -7.41 17.60 26.76
N LEU A 112 -7.26 17.26 25.48
CA LEU A 112 -7.87 16.08 24.86
C LEU A 112 -7.40 14.80 25.55
N PHE A 113 -6.12 14.67 25.77
CA PHE A 113 -5.55 13.52 26.48
C PHE A 113 -6.16 13.34 27.87
N ASN A 114 -6.21 14.40 28.67
CA ASN A 114 -6.78 14.32 30.02
C ASN A 114 -8.29 13.98 30.00
N ARG A 115 -9.02 14.47 29.00
CA ARG A 115 -10.43 14.17 28.82
C ARG A 115 -10.67 12.69 28.51
N ILE A 116 -9.88 12.11 27.59
CA ILE A 116 -9.95 10.69 27.22
C ILE A 116 -9.41 9.80 28.37
N LYS A 117 -8.34 10.22 29.03
CA LYS A 117 -7.78 9.51 30.20
C LYS A 117 -8.80 9.36 31.33
N SER A 118 -9.54 10.43 31.62
CA SER A 118 -10.61 10.38 32.64
C SER A 118 -11.70 9.38 32.29
N LEU A 119 -12.12 9.30 31.01
CA LEU A 119 -13.06 8.28 30.56
C LEU A 119 -12.49 6.86 30.69
N TYR A 120 -11.24 6.68 30.28
CA TYR A 120 -10.58 5.38 30.32
C TYR A 120 -10.41 4.86 31.75
N GLU A 121 -10.01 5.71 32.70
CA GLU A 121 -9.86 5.36 34.11
C GLU A 121 -11.19 4.94 34.77
N ASN A 122 -12.32 5.49 34.29
CA ASN A 122 -13.66 5.18 34.80
C ASN A 122 -14.46 4.19 33.92
N ARG A 123 -13.82 3.55 32.92
CA ARG A 123 -14.49 2.72 31.89
C ARG A 123 -15.31 1.56 32.47
N GLU A 124 -14.86 0.94 33.57
CA GLU A 124 -15.53 -0.22 34.18
C GLU A 124 -16.91 0.16 34.78
N SER A 125 -17.06 1.42 35.20
CA SER A 125 -18.32 1.96 35.76
C SER A 125 -19.18 2.69 34.75
N SER A 126 -18.70 2.85 33.49
CA SER A 126 -19.36 3.69 32.46
C SER A 126 -20.57 3.04 31.79
N GLY A 127 -20.73 1.72 31.92
CA GLY A 127 -21.82 0.98 31.27
C GLY A 127 -21.68 0.85 29.74
N LEU A 128 -20.48 1.08 29.20
CA LEU A 128 -20.20 0.91 27.77
C LEU A 128 -20.34 -0.55 27.34
N ASN A 129 -20.82 -0.78 26.14
CA ASN A 129 -20.77 -2.10 25.51
C ASN A 129 -19.33 -2.48 25.15
N THR A 130 -19.10 -3.70 24.67
CA THR A 130 -17.75 -4.22 24.39
C THR A 130 -17.04 -3.42 23.28
N GLU A 131 -17.77 -3.02 22.24
CA GLU A 131 -17.22 -2.26 21.11
C GLU A 131 -16.79 -0.86 21.55
N ASP A 132 -17.67 -0.14 22.24
CA ASP A 132 -17.42 1.21 22.73
C ASP A 132 -16.26 1.23 23.77
N ALA A 133 -16.22 0.24 24.63
CA ALA A 133 -15.14 0.09 25.63
C ALA A 133 -13.79 -0.17 24.92
N TRP A 134 -13.78 -0.99 23.86
CA TRP A 134 -12.59 -1.25 23.06
C TRP A 134 -12.15 0.01 22.30
N LEU A 135 -13.08 0.75 21.69
CA LEU A 135 -12.78 2.00 20.99
C LEU A 135 -12.16 3.04 21.94
N LEU A 136 -12.73 3.21 23.14
CA LEU A 136 -12.18 4.10 24.16
C LEU A 136 -10.75 3.69 24.56
N GLU A 137 -10.53 2.38 24.76
CA GLU A 137 -9.19 1.85 25.07
C GLU A 137 -8.19 2.13 23.93
N ARG A 138 -8.62 1.97 22.66
CA ARG A 138 -7.77 2.29 21.49
C ARG A 138 -7.40 3.77 21.47
N TYR A 139 -8.35 4.67 21.62
CA TYR A 139 -8.06 6.12 21.70
C TYR A 139 -7.05 6.46 22.79
N TYR A 140 -7.23 5.91 23.98
CA TYR A 140 -6.30 6.15 25.08
C TYR A 140 -4.90 5.60 24.78
N LYS A 141 -4.79 4.36 24.33
CA LYS A 141 -3.51 3.72 24.01
C LYS A 141 -2.81 4.41 22.85
N ASP A 142 -3.55 4.82 21.83
CA ASP A 142 -2.99 5.51 20.64
C ASP A 142 -2.46 6.89 21.01
N LEU A 143 -3.16 7.66 21.86
CA LEU A 143 -2.66 8.93 22.38
C LEU A 143 -1.40 8.76 23.26
N VAL A 144 -1.36 7.74 24.10
CA VAL A 144 -0.15 7.40 24.89
C VAL A 144 1.00 7.04 23.95
N HIS A 145 0.76 6.19 22.96
CA HIS A 145 1.75 5.77 21.99
C HIS A 145 2.23 6.93 21.11
N SER A 146 1.35 7.88 20.80
CA SER A 146 1.71 9.10 20.06
C SER A 146 2.49 10.12 20.92
N GLY A 147 2.45 10.01 22.26
CA GLY A 147 3.25 10.87 23.15
C GLY A 147 2.47 11.98 23.87
N ALA A 148 1.13 11.90 23.93
CA ALA A 148 0.31 12.89 24.61
C ALA A 148 0.65 13.05 26.11
N HIS A 149 1.18 12.01 26.73
CA HIS A 149 1.58 11.96 28.14
C HIS A 149 2.95 12.59 28.44
N LEU A 150 3.74 12.91 27.40
CA LEU A 150 5.06 13.49 27.54
C LEU A 150 5.01 14.92 28.09
N SER A 151 6.14 15.41 28.63
CA SER A 151 6.28 16.82 29.04
C SER A 151 6.17 17.75 27.82
N GLU A 152 5.91 19.03 28.09
CA GLU A 152 5.79 20.04 27.02
C GLU A 152 7.05 20.10 26.14
N SER A 153 8.25 20.12 26.74
CA SER A 153 9.50 20.14 26.00
C SER A 153 9.75 18.90 25.15
N GLU A 154 9.35 17.72 25.65
CA GLU A 154 9.45 16.46 24.89
C GLU A 154 8.45 16.43 23.75
N ARG A 155 7.21 16.92 23.94
CA ARG A 155 6.23 17.03 22.84
C ARG A 155 6.70 17.98 21.76
N GLU A 156 7.28 19.13 22.11
CA GLU A 156 7.83 20.07 21.10
C GLU A 156 8.98 19.43 20.30
N ARG A 157 9.86 18.67 20.98
CA ARG A 157 10.89 17.89 20.26
C ARG A 157 10.29 16.80 19.37
N LEU A 158 9.29 16.11 19.85
CA LEU A 158 8.59 15.05 19.12
C LEU A 158 7.94 15.59 17.83
N LYS A 159 7.28 16.75 17.87
CA LYS A 159 6.73 17.42 16.68
C LYS A 159 7.79 17.68 15.62
N GLN A 160 8.95 18.20 16.01
CA GLN A 160 10.06 18.43 15.09
C GLN A 160 10.55 17.12 14.44
N LEU A 161 10.66 16.03 15.23
CA LEU A 161 11.03 14.71 14.73
C LEU A 161 10.00 14.16 13.76
N ASN A 162 8.71 14.29 14.05
CA ASN A 162 7.62 13.81 13.20
C ASN A 162 7.59 14.57 11.86
N GLU A 163 7.70 15.89 11.88
CA GLU A 163 7.78 16.71 10.67
C GLU A 163 8.97 16.32 9.78
N GLU A 164 10.16 16.18 10.38
CA GLU A 164 11.36 15.82 9.64
C GLU A 164 11.30 14.40 9.08
N LEU A 165 10.80 13.43 9.86
CA LEU A 165 10.58 12.05 9.42
C LEU A 165 9.55 11.96 8.28
N SER A 166 8.50 12.78 8.33
CA SER A 166 7.51 12.86 7.24
C SER A 166 8.15 13.29 5.92
N LYS A 167 8.92 14.40 5.93
CA LYS A 167 9.66 14.89 4.75
C LYS A 167 10.62 13.83 4.18
N LEU A 168 11.38 13.18 5.05
CA LEU A 168 12.32 12.13 4.64
C LEU A 168 11.62 10.89 4.07
N SER A 169 10.46 10.53 4.60
CA SER A 169 9.68 9.39 4.11
C SER A 169 9.14 9.66 2.70
N THR A 170 8.60 10.86 2.44
CA THR A 170 8.15 11.27 1.12
C THR A 170 9.31 11.28 0.12
N GLN A 171 10.45 11.88 0.49
CA GLN A 171 11.65 11.88 -0.35
C GLN A 171 12.13 10.46 -0.66
N PHE A 172 12.17 9.59 0.37
CA PHE A 172 12.59 8.20 0.19
C PHE A 172 11.72 7.46 -0.83
N ALA A 173 10.41 7.59 -0.71
CA ALA A 173 9.45 6.92 -1.60
C ALA A 173 9.57 7.44 -3.05
N LYS A 174 9.67 8.75 -3.24
CA LYS A 174 9.87 9.39 -4.55
C LYS A 174 11.15 8.90 -5.22
N ASN A 175 12.28 8.92 -4.49
CA ASN A 175 13.56 8.44 -5.01
C ASN A 175 13.50 6.97 -5.45
N VAL A 176 12.81 6.11 -4.70
CA VAL A 176 12.62 4.70 -5.06
C VAL A 176 11.81 4.56 -6.34
N LEU A 177 10.72 5.31 -6.50
CA LEU A 177 9.88 5.23 -7.70
C LEU A 177 10.64 5.70 -8.94
N THR A 178 11.26 6.87 -8.87
CA THR A 178 12.06 7.43 -9.97
C THR A 178 13.17 6.46 -10.39
N ASP A 179 13.95 5.96 -9.41
CA ASP A 179 15.08 5.07 -9.69
C ASP A 179 14.64 3.69 -10.20
N THR A 180 13.46 3.22 -9.80
CA THR A 180 12.84 2.00 -10.34
C THR A 180 12.54 2.14 -11.84
N ASN A 181 12.04 3.30 -12.26
CA ASN A 181 11.75 3.58 -13.65
C ASN A 181 13.03 3.75 -14.49
N ASP A 182 14.04 4.44 -13.95
CA ASP A 182 15.34 4.65 -14.58
C ASP A 182 16.11 3.35 -14.82
N LEU A 183 15.95 2.37 -13.93
CA LEU A 183 16.63 1.08 -13.98
C LEU A 183 15.93 0.05 -14.88
N ALA A 184 14.84 0.43 -15.56
CA ALA A 184 14.22 -0.45 -16.53
C ALA A 184 15.24 -0.85 -17.62
N VAL A 185 15.32 -2.15 -17.92
CA VAL A 185 16.33 -2.68 -18.84
C VAL A 185 15.81 -2.63 -20.27
N LEU A 186 16.46 -1.78 -21.08
CA LEU A 186 16.21 -1.72 -22.51
C LEU A 186 17.04 -2.83 -23.21
N VAL A 187 16.37 -3.64 -24.04
CA VAL A 187 16.93 -4.74 -24.81
C VAL A 187 16.87 -4.37 -26.28
N GLU A 188 18.01 -4.54 -26.97
CA GLU A 188 18.20 -4.08 -28.36
C GLU A 188 17.85 -5.15 -29.39
N SER A 189 17.94 -6.43 -29.02
CA SER A 189 17.80 -7.57 -29.92
C SER A 189 16.83 -8.60 -29.36
N ILE A 190 15.93 -9.12 -30.20
CA ILE A 190 14.95 -10.14 -29.82
C ILE A 190 15.61 -11.45 -29.38
N GLU A 191 16.78 -11.77 -29.90
CA GLU A 191 17.56 -12.95 -29.56
C GLU A 191 18.01 -12.94 -28.09
N GLU A 192 18.15 -11.77 -27.48
CA GLU A 192 18.45 -11.63 -26.06
C GLU A 192 17.30 -12.07 -25.16
N LEU A 193 16.07 -12.11 -25.71
CA LEU A 193 14.85 -12.50 -25.00
C LEU A 193 14.49 -13.98 -25.17
N ASP A 194 15.42 -14.81 -25.69
CA ASP A 194 15.21 -16.24 -25.80
C ASP A 194 14.76 -16.86 -24.47
N GLY A 195 13.78 -17.76 -24.54
CA GLY A 195 13.13 -18.38 -23.38
C GLY A 195 11.85 -17.67 -22.93
N LEU A 196 11.61 -16.41 -23.32
CA LEU A 196 10.35 -15.73 -23.06
C LEU A 196 9.27 -16.15 -24.07
N SER A 197 8.02 -16.19 -23.61
CA SER A 197 6.86 -16.43 -24.48
C SER A 197 6.62 -15.25 -25.42
N GLU A 198 5.94 -15.51 -26.57
CA GLU A 198 5.53 -14.45 -27.51
C GLU A 198 4.74 -13.33 -26.82
N ASN A 199 3.93 -13.65 -25.82
CA ASN A 199 3.15 -12.65 -25.07
C ASN A 199 4.05 -11.77 -24.20
N GLU A 200 5.08 -12.33 -23.55
CA GLU A 200 6.05 -11.57 -22.75
C GLU A 200 6.90 -10.65 -23.63
N ILE A 201 7.35 -11.15 -24.78
CA ILE A 201 8.10 -10.37 -25.77
C ILE A 201 7.24 -9.21 -26.30
N ALA A 202 5.97 -9.48 -26.63
CA ALA A 202 5.05 -8.46 -27.10
C ALA A 202 4.74 -7.41 -26.02
N THR A 203 4.64 -7.82 -24.77
CA THR A 203 4.46 -6.93 -23.61
C THR A 203 5.68 -6.04 -23.41
N ALA A 204 6.90 -6.59 -23.49
CA ALA A 204 8.14 -5.82 -23.39
C ALA A 204 8.28 -4.82 -24.55
N ALA A 205 7.86 -5.19 -25.78
CA ALA A 205 7.84 -4.30 -26.94
C ALA A 205 6.84 -3.14 -26.74
N ALA A 206 5.65 -3.41 -26.20
CA ALA A 206 4.66 -2.37 -25.90
C ALA A 206 5.20 -1.38 -24.85
N ALA A 207 5.81 -1.86 -23.77
CA ALA A 207 6.41 -1.02 -22.74
C ALA A 207 7.56 -0.15 -23.29
N ALA A 208 8.39 -0.70 -24.19
CA ALA A 208 9.44 0.07 -24.88
C ALA A 208 8.85 1.19 -25.76
N LYS A 209 7.79 0.87 -26.51
CA LYS A 209 7.11 1.84 -27.37
C LYS A 209 6.47 2.98 -26.58
N GLU A 210 5.85 2.71 -25.44
CA GLU A 210 5.28 3.72 -24.54
C GLU A 210 6.32 4.72 -24.06
N ARG A 211 7.58 4.27 -23.86
CA ARG A 211 8.72 5.11 -23.49
C ARG A 211 9.51 5.66 -24.69
N GLY A 212 8.97 5.59 -25.92
CA GLY A 212 9.59 6.14 -27.13
C GLY A 212 10.70 5.30 -27.75
N HIS A 213 10.86 4.03 -27.34
CA HIS A 213 11.86 3.10 -27.86
C HIS A 213 11.25 2.09 -28.84
N GLU A 214 10.61 2.56 -29.88
CA GLU A 214 9.98 1.69 -30.89
C GLU A 214 11.00 0.76 -31.57
N GLY A 215 10.64 -0.52 -31.73
CA GLY A 215 11.52 -1.56 -32.28
C GLY A 215 12.47 -2.20 -31.27
N LYS A 216 12.36 -1.85 -29.99
CA LYS A 216 13.11 -2.44 -28.86
C LYS A 216 12.16 -3.06 -27.83
N TRP A 217 12.73 -3.62 -26.77
CA TRP A 217 12.00 -4.26 -25.69
C TRP A 217 12.42 -3.66 -24.35
N LEU A 218 11.49 -3.47 -23.43
CA LEU A 218 11.76 -2.92 -22.10
C LEU A 218 11.29 -3.88 -21.02
N ILE A 219 12.19 -4.20 -20.09
CA ILE A 219 11.89 -4.98 -18.89
C ILE A 219 11.81 -4.02 -17.71
N ALA A 220 10.59 -3.76 -17.24
CA ALA A 220 10.33 -2.87 -16.11
C ALA A 220 10.76 -3.51 -14.77
N MET A 221 11.15 -2.65 -13.79
CA MET A 221 11.64 -3.08 -12.47
C MET A 221 10.63 -2.92 -11.33
N VAL A 222 9.35 -2.85 -11.66
CA VAL A 222 8.26 -2.53 -10.72
C VAL A 222 7.86 -3.66 -9.77
N ASN A 223 8.31 -4.89 -10.03
CA ASN A 223 7.95 -6.04 -9.19
C ASN A 223 8.70 -6.03 -7.86
N PHE A 224 8.01 -6.38 -6.79
CA PHE A 224 8.52 -6.35 -5.42
C PHE A 224 9.44 -7.54 -5.10
N SER A 225 9.06 -8.76 -5.46
CA SER A 225 9.71 -10.01 -5.06
C SER A 225 10.69 -10.58 -6.10
N GLY A 226 10.88 -9.91 -7.20
CA GLY A 226 11.72 -10.34 -8.32
C GLY A 226 11.08 -10.01 -9.66
N ASN A 227 11.82 -10.23 -10.72
CA ASN A 227 11.29 -10.03 -12.06
C ASN A 227 10.89 -11.40 -12.64
N PRO A 228 9.62 -11.65 -12.97
CA PRO A 228 9.14 -12.96 -13.45
C PRO A 228 9.86 -13.46 -14.70
N VAL A 229 10.44 -12.57 -15.50
CA VAL A 229 11.21 -12.97 -16.69
C VAL A 229 12.49 -13.75 -16.34
N LEU A 230 13.02 -13.64 -15.11
CA LEU A 230 14.19 -14.39 -14.67
C LEU A 230 13.96 -15.92 -14.64
N ASP A 231 12.72 -16.33 -14.53
CA ASP A 231 12.35 -17.75 -14.46
C ASP A 231 12.44 -18.45 -15.83
N SER A 232 12.22 -17.69 -16.91
CA SER A 232 12.14 -18.22 -18.28
C SER A 232 13.30 -17.77 -19.19
N LEU A 233 13.92 -16.62 -18.91
CA LEU A 233 14.91 -15.99 -19.77
C LEU A 233 16.19 -16.84 -19.87
N SER A 234 16.51 -17.37 -21.06
CA SER A 234 17.69 -18.22 -21.28
C SER A 234 19.01 -17.44 -21.20
N ASN A 235 18.99 -16.15 -21.57
CA ASN A 235 20.18 -15.30 -21.59
C ASN A 235 20.69 -14.97 -20.17
N ARG A 236 21.74 -15.68 -19.74
CA ARG A 236 22.34 -15.51 -18.40
C ARG A 236 22.89 -14.11 -18.15
N ALA A 237 23.46 -13.47 -19.17
CA ALA A 237 24.02 -12.13 -19.04
C ALA A 237 22.91 -11.10 -18.78
N LEU A 238 21.78 -11.25 -19.46
CA LEU A 238 20.62 -10.38 -19.27
C LEU A 238 19.95 -10.65 -17.90
N ARG A 239 19.82 -11.92 -17.45
CA ARG A 239 19.38 -12.23 -16.08
C ARG A 239 20.25 -11.53 -15.03
N LYS A 240 21.58 -11.63 -15.19
CA LYS A 240 22.55 -10.94 -14.30
C LYS A 240 22.30 -9.44 -14.28
N LYS A 241 22.16 -8.81 -15.44
CA LYS A 241 21.91 -7.36 -15.53
C LYS A 241 20.62 -6.97 -14.80
N ILE A 242 19.51 -7.65 -15.09
CA ILE A 242 18.21 -7.40 -14.45
C ILE A 242 18.32 -7.51 -12.92
N MET A 243 18.94 -8.59 -12.42
CA MET A 243 19.14 -8.78 -10.98
C MET A 243 20.00 -7.67 -10.38
N GLN A 244 21.14 -7.35 -10.98
CA GLN A 244 22.06 -6.33 -10.48
C GLN A 244 21.40 -4.95 -10.46
N ASP A 245 20.69 -4.56 -11.53
CA ASP A 245 19.96 -3.31 -11.60
C ASP A 245 18.85 -3.25 -10.54
N SER A 246 18.17 -4.37 -10.29
CA SER A 246 17.14 -4.42 -9.24
C SER A 246 17.69 -4.21 -7.82
N LEU A 247 18.91 -4.62 -7.56
CA LEU A 247 19.56 -4.53 -6.23
C LEU A 247 20.13 -3.14 -5.91
N VAL A 248 20.27 -2.27 -6.90
CA VAL A 248 20.88 -0.94 -6.71
C VAL A 248 19.87 0.20 -6.70
N LYS A 249 18.57 -0.11 -6.67
CA LYS A 249 17.50 0.89 -6.57
C LYS A 249 17.76 1.85 -5.42
N ALA A 250 17.71 3.15 -5.71
CA ALA A 250 17.97 4.24 -4.77
C ALA A 250 19.32 4.10 -4.02
N ASN A 251 20.33 3.49 -4.65
CA ASN A 251 21.66 3.23 -4.08
C ASN A 251 22.78 3.37 -5.12
N ARG A 252 22.65 4.32 -6.07
CA ARG A 252 23.58 4.51 -7.19
C ARG A 252 24.54 5.71 -7.03
N GLY A 253 24.43 6.50 -5.96
CA GLY A 253 25.18 7.72 -5.77
C GLY A 253 24.75 8.89 -6.65
N ASN A 254 23.54 8.81 -7.23
CA ASN A 254 22.86 9.87 -8.00
C ASN A 254 21.94 10.69 -7.09
N GLU A 255 21.14 11.60 -7.68
CA GLU A 255 20.17 12.43 -6.96
C GLU A 255 19.08 11.62 -6.24
N ASN A 256 18.81 10.39 -6.68
CA ASN A 256 17.82 9.48 -6.10
C ASN A 256 18.42 8.52 -5.06
N ASP A 257 19.68 8.74 -4.62
CA ASP A 257 20.34 7.87 -3.64
C ASP A 257 19.78 8.08 -2.23
N ASN A 258 19.21 7.04 -1.66
CA ASN A 258 18.56 7.07 -0.34
C ASN A 258 19.48 6.79 0.85
N LYS A 259 20.80 6.57 0.66
CA LYS A 259 21.69 6.24 1.80
C LYS A 259 21.70 7.29 2.89
N SER A 260 21.86 8.56 2.51
CA SER A 260 21.85 9.67 3.48
C SER A 260 20.49 9.89 4.12
N VAL A 261 19.41 9.74 3.33
CA VAL A 261 18.02 9.81 3.80
C VAL A 261 17.76 8.71 4.83
N LEU A 262 18.12 7.47 4.51
CA LEU A 262 17.95 6.32 5.40
C LEU A 262 18.72 6.51 6.72
N LEU A 263 20.01 6.91 6.67
CA LEU A 263 20.82 7.14 7.87
C LEU A 263 20.20 8.21 8.76
N LYS A 264 19.69 9.28 8.17
CA LYS A 264 19.00 10.33 8.93
C LYS A 264 17.71 9.82 9.55
N MET A 265 16.89 9.09 8.80
CA MET A 265 15.64 8.49 9.31
C MET A 265 15.89 7.56 10.50
N VAL A 266 16.87 6.66 10.43
CA VAL A 266 17.15 5.73 11.55
C VAL A 266 17.68 6.46 12.79
N THR A 267 18.45 7.55 12.61
CA THR A 267 18.92 8.39 13.71
C THR A 267 17.77 9.10 14.41
N LEU A 268 16.87 9.73 13.65
CA LEU A 268 15.70 10.42 14.20
C LEU A 268 14.72 9.44 14.86
N ARG A 269 14.53 8.25 14.28
CA ARG A 269 13.71 7.19 14.87
C ARG A 269 14.27 6.68 16.18
N ALA A 270 15.60 6.55 16.30
CA ALA A 270 16.26 6.19 17.55
C ALA A 270 16.11 7.29 18.62
N GLU A 271 16.25 8.56 18.23
CA GLU A 271 15.99 9.68 19.13
C GLU A 271 14.53 9.71 19.59
N ARG A 272 13.58 9.55 18.67
CA ARG A 272 12.15 9.47 18.99
C ARG A 272 11.83 8.37 19.99
N ALA A 273 12.37 7.16 19.80
CA ALA A 273 12.16 6.04 20.72
C ALA A 273 12.61 6.36 22.16
N LYS A 274 13.71 7.11 22.31
CA LYS A 274 14.22 7.53 23.62
C LYS A 274 13.29 8.48 24.38
N LEU A 275 12.54 9.34 23.67
CA LEU A 275 11.52 10.19 24.29
C LEU A 275 10.45 9.37 25.00
N PHE A 276 10.16 8.17 24.50
CA PHE A 276 9.21 7.22 25.09
C PHE A 276 9.85 6.26 26.11
N GLY A 277 11.12 6.43 26.46
CA GLY A 277 11.85 5.55 27.37
C GLY A 277 12.23 4.20 26.75
N ASN A 278 12.08 4.02 25.42
CA ASN A 278 12.45 2.81 24.72
C ASN A 278 13.92 2.83 24.32
N ASN A 279 14.61 1.68 24.36
CA ASN A 279 16.00 1.57 23.93
C ASN A 279 16.13 1.62 22.41
N THR A 280 15.14 1.13 21.68
CA THR A 280 15.15 1.02 20.23
C THR A 280 13.83 1.47 19.60
N HIS A 281 13.88 1.88 18.33
CA HIS A 281 12.67 2.14 17.55
C HIS A 281 11.77 0.91 17.42
N ALA A 282 12.36 -0.29 17.36
CA ALA A 282 11.62 -1.54 17.30
C ALA A 282 10.79 -1.77 18.58
N GLU A 283 11.31 -1.47 19.78
CA GLU A 283 10.54 -1.56 21.03
C GLU A 283 9.32 -0.64 20.97
N HIS A 284 9.49 0.60 20.52
CA HIS A 284 8.39 1.56 20.42
C HIS A 284 7.31 1.07 19.43
N VAL A 285 7.69 0.67 18.21
CA VAL A 285 6.71 0.30 17.18
C VAL A 285 6.03 -1.04 17.48
N ILE A 286 6.78 -2.04 17.96
CA ILE A 286 6.26 -3.40 18.17
C ILE A 286 5.33 -3.47 19.39
N ALA A 287 5.43 -2.54 20.33
CA ALA A 287 4.58 -2.51 21.53
C ALA A 287 3.07 -2.53 21.24
N VAL A 288 2.64 -2.02 20.08
CA VAL A 288 1.23 -2.01 19.64
C VAL A 288 0.93 -3.02 18.52
N GLN A 289 1.89 -3.90 18.20
CA GLN A 289 1.76 -4.96 17.22
C GLN A 289 1.45 -6.30 17.89
N THR A 290 1.02 -7.30 17.13
CA THR A 290 0.70 -8.65 17.63
C THR A 290 1.88 -9.31 18.39
N ALA A 291 3.11 -8.99 18.01
CA ALA A 291 4.30 -9.52 18.68
C ALA A 291 4.60 -8.88 20.05
N GLU A 292 4.10 -7.66 20.30
CA GLU A 292 4.22 -6.87 21.55
C GLU A 292 5.65 -6.51 21.96
N HIS A 293 6.64 -7.36 21.67
CA HIS A 293 8.05 -7.12 22.04
C HIS A 293 9.02 -7.66 20.97
N PRO A 294 10.15 -6.95 20.68
CA PRO A 294 11.16 -7.41 19.71
C PRO A 294 11.74 -8.79 19.99
N ASP A 295 11.82 -9.20 21.27
CA ASP A 295 12.34 -10.52 21.65
C ASP A 295 11.43 -11.64 21.13
N ASN A 296 10.11 -11.45 21.09
CA ASN A 296 9.17 -12.42 20.54
C ASN A 296 9.41 -12.59 19.02
N VAL A 297 9.64 -11.49 18.30
CA VAL A 297 10.00 -11.52 16.87
C VAL A 297 11.32 -12.26 16.67
N ASN A 298 12.35 -11.91 17.46
CA ASN A 298 13.67 -12.53 17.38
C ASN A 298 13.63 -14.03 17.71
N ALA A 299 12.86 -14.43 18.72
CA ALA A 299 12.68 -15.83 19.09
C ALA A 299 12.05 -16.64 17.95
N MET A 300 11.00 -16.10 17.32
CA MET A 300 10.36 -16.73 16.17
C MET A 300 11.34 -16.86 14.99
N LEU A 301 12.03 -15.79 14.61
CA LEU A 301 12.98 -15.80 13.50
C LEU A 301 14.13 -16.78 13.74
N ARG A 302 14.72 -16.80 14.96
CA ARG A 302 15.80 -17.75 15.33
C ARG A 302 15.32 -19.20 15.31
N LYS A 303 14.05 -19.47 15.57
CA LYS A 303 13.46 -20.81 15.48
C LYS A 303 13.32 -21.27 14.02
N ILE A 304 12.91 -20.37 13.12
CA ILE A 304 12.61 -20.70 11.72
C ILE A 304 13.87 -20.70 10.85
N ALA A 305 14.77 -19.73 11.02
CA ALA A 305 15.93 -19.51 10.14
C ALA A 305 16.82 -20.75 9.94
N PRO A 306 17.16 -21.55 10.98
CA PRO A 306 17.99 -22.74 10.77
C PRO A 306 17.36 -23.79 9.86
N ALA A 307 16.04 -23.96 9.91
CA ALA A 307 15.32 -24.89 9.05
C ALA A 307 15.25 -24.35 7.60
N ALA A 308 14.93 -23.06 7.43
CA ALA A 308 14.91 -22.41 6.15
C ALA A 308 16.28 -22.48 5.43
N VAL A 309 17.37 -22.19 6.16
CA VAL A 309 18.75 -22.27 5.63
C VAL A 309 19.13 -23.70 5.23
N ARG A 310 18.74 -24.72 6.01
CA ARG A 310 18.98 -26.12 5.62
C ARG A 310 18.25 -26.48 4.32
N ASN A 311 16.98 -26.10 4.20
CA ASN A 311 16.20 -26.38 3.01
C ASN A 311 16.78 -25.65 1.78
N ALA A 312 17.09 -24.35 1.91
CA ALA A 312 17.70 -23.58 0.82
C ALA A 312 19.04 -24.18 0.35
N LYS A 313 19.87 -24.75 1.26
CA LYS A 313 21.09 -25.44 0.88
C LYS A 313 20.82 -26.73 0.09
N VAL A 314 19.80 -27.50 0.45
CA VAL A 314 19.41 -28.71 -0.29
C VAL A 314 18.89 -28.32 -1.68
N GLU A 315 18.05 -27.30 -1.75
CA GLU A 315 17.54 -26.75 -3.01
C GLU A 315 18.68 -26.25 -3.90
N ALA A 316 19.64 -25.51 -3.34
CA ALA A 316 20.83 -25.03 -4.07
C ALA A 316 21.64 -26.15 -4.73
N GLU A 317 21.80 -27.30 -4.05
CA GLU A 317 22.49 -28.47 -4.62
C GLU A 317 21.71 -29.10 -5.79
N ASP A 318 20.36 -29.14 -5.70
CA ASP A 318 19.53 -29.58 -6.81
C ASP A 318 19.64 -28.64 -8.03
N LEU A 319 19.63 -27.31 -7.78
CA LEU A 319 19.79 -26.30 -8.83
C LEU A 319 21.16 -26.40 -9.50
N LYS A 320 22.25 -26.55 -8.73
CA LYS A 320 23.61 -26.77 -9.27
C LYS A 320 23.69 -28.03 -10.12
N LYS A 321 23.06 -29.10 -9.67
CA LYS A 321 23.03 -30.36 -10.43
C LYS A 321 22.32 -30.20 -11.77
N SER A 322 21.19 -29.51 -11.79
CA SER A 322 20.45 -29.19 -13.02
C SER A 322 21.25 -28.26 -13.94
N ALA A 323 21.97 -27.28 -13.37
CA ALA A 323 22.82 -26.36 -14.12
C ALA A 323 24.07 -27.00 -14.68
N GLY A 324 24.58 -28.09 -14.08
CA GLY A 324 25.88 -28.66 -14.39
C GLY A 324 27.08 -27.75 -14.07
N ALA A 325 26.87 -26.69 -13.31
CA ALA A 325 27.83 -25.65 -12.94
C ALA A 325 27.42 -24.92 -11.65
N ASP A 326 28.30 -24.07 -11.13
CA ASP A 326 27.98 -23.16 -10.05
C ASP A 326 26.95 -22.12 -10.50
N ILE A 327 25.98 -21.87 -9.62
CA ILE A 327 24.88 -20.91 -9.82
C ILE A 327 25.08 -19.67 -8.96
N GLU A 328 24.55 -18.57 -9.45
CA GLU A 328 24.49 -17.28 -8.78
C GLU A 328 23.04 -16.89 -8.50
N SER A 329 22.82 -15.81 -7.78
CA SER A 329 21.47 -15.35 -7.40
C SER A 329 20.54 -15.13 -8.62
N TRP A 330 21.09 -14.65 -9.73
CA TRP A 330 20.34 -14.46 -10.98
C TRP A 330 19.99 -15.74 -11.74
N ASP A 331 20.55 -16.86 -11.33
CA ASP A 331 20.29 -18.18 -11.93
C ASP A 331 19.20 -18.96 -11.16
N TRP A 332 18.90 -18.53 -9.92
CA TRP A 332 18.05 -19.28 -9.01
C TRP A 332 16.64 -19.54 -9.60
N GLY A 333 15.94 -18.50 -10.04
CA GLY A 333 14.60 -18.64 -10.63
C GLY A 333 14.60 -19.56 -11.85
N PHE A 334 15.54 -19.34 -12.77
CA PHE A 334 15.65 -20.13 -14.00
C PHE A 334 15.83 -21.62 -13.72
N TYR A 335 16.78 -21.98 -12.86
CA TYR A 335 17.01 -23.41 -12.55
C TYR A 335 15.93 -23.99 -11.62
N THR A 336 15.25 -23.19 -10.86
CA THR A 336 14.05 -23.65 -10.11
C THR A 336 12.99 -24.19 -11.06
N GLU A 337 12.72 -23.50 -12.17
CA GLU A 337 11.78 -23.99 -13.19
C GLU A 337 12.29 -25.27 -13.87
N GLN A 338 13.59 -25.38 -14.16
CA GLN A 338 14.16 -26.60 -14.72
C GLN A 338 13.99 -27.79 -13.76
N VAL A 339 14.34 -27.63 -12.48
CA VAL A 339 14.19 -28.66 -11.45
C VAL A 339 12.72 -29.02 -11.25
N ARG A 340 11.80 -28.04 -11.33
CA ARG A 340 10.36 -28.29 -11.26
C ARG A 340 9.87 -29.17 -12.41
N LEU A 341 10.34 -28.88 -13.62
CA LEU A 341 10.06 -29.70 -14.79
C LEU A 341 10.64 -31.11 -14.66
N GLU A 342 11.92 -31.22 -14.26
CA GLU A 342 12.60 -32.51 -14.12
C GLU A 342 11.98 -33.41 -13.04
N LYS A 343 11.70 -32.86 -11.86
CA LYS A 343 11.23 -33.64 -10.70
C LYS A 343 9.71 -33.91 -10.71
N TYR A 344 8.93 -32.94 -11.18
CA TYR A 344 7.48 -32.98 -11.02
C TYR A 344 6.72 -33.01 -12.36
N ASN A 345 7.44 -32.90 -13.48
CA ASN A 345 6.86 -32.77 -14.82
C ASN A 345 5.84 -31.61 -14.92
N ILE A 346 6.09 -30.54 -14.16
CA ILE A 346 5.29 -29.32 -14.16
C ILE A 346 6.01 -28.26 -14.99
N ASP A 347 5.39 -27.88 -16.09
CA ASP A 347 5.78 -26.78 -16.96
C ASP A 347 4.85 -25.58 -16.70
N THR A 348 5.35 -24.60 -15.98
CA THR A 348 4.54 -23.43 -15.61
C THR A 348 4.10 -22.60 -16.81
N SER A 349 4.85 -22.65 -17.92
CA SER A 349 4.47 -21.96 -19.15
C SER A 349 3.16 -22.51 -19.74
N LYS A 350 2.92 -23.82 -19.62
CA LYS A 350 1.68 -24.50 -20.08
C LYS A 350 0.48 -24.23 -19.16
N MET A 351 0.72 -23.74 -17.95
CA MET A 351 -0.36 -23.38 -17.02
C MET A 351 -0.92 -21.97 -17.31
N ARG A 352 -0.10 -21.08 -17.84
CA ARG A 352 -0.47 -19.68 -18.10
C ARG A 352 -1.76 -19.47 -18.91
N PRO A 353 -2.05 -20.23 -19.98
CA PRO A 353 -3.32 -20.10 -20.70
C PRO A 353 -4.58 -20.33 -19.86
N TYR A 354 -4.46 -21.09 -18.75
CA TYR A 354 -5.54 -21.29 -17.78
C TYR A 354 -5.66 -20.14 -16.76
N PHE A 355 -4.68 -19.28 -16.71
CA PHE A 355 -4.52 -18.17 -15.75
C PHE A 355 -4.77 -16.82 -16.41
N GLU A 356 -5.76 -16.77 -17.28
CA GLU A 356 -6.23 -15.54 -17.89
C GLU A 356 -6.97 -14.71 -16.84
N LEU A 357 -6.68 -13.40 -16.75
CA LEU A 357 -7.15 -12.51 -15.68
C LEU A 357 -8.66 -12.54 -15.47
N GLU A 358 -9.47 -12.47 -16.54
CA GLU A 358 -10.92 -12.48 -16.44
C GLU A 358 -11.43 -13.82 -15.87
N SER A 359 -10.83 -14.91 -16.32
CA SER A 359 -11.17 -16.25 -15.82
C SER A 359 -10.77 -16.42 -14.35
N VAL A 360 -9.63 -15.85 -13.94
CA VAL A 360 -9.18 -15.87 -12.54
C VAL A 360 -10.08 -15.01 -11.66
N LEU A 361 -10.53 -13.86 -12.14
CA LEU A 361 -11.48 -13.02 -11.41
C LEU A 361 -12.83 -13.74 -11.23
N GLU A 362 -13.46 -14.17 -12.33
CA GLU A 362 -14.82 -14.73 -12.29
C GLU A 362 -14.87 -16.12 -11.66
N LYS A 363 -14.02 -17.05 -12.19
CA LYS A 363 -14.06 -18.48 -11.80
C LYS A 363 -13.16 -18.83 -10.64
N GLY A 364 -12.26 -17.91 -10.24
CA GLY A 364 -11.39 -18.02 -9.09
C GLY A 364 -11.90 -17.20 -7.93
N ILE A 365 -11.62 -15.92 -7.95
CA ILE A 365 -11.81 -14.99 -6.82
C ILE A 365 -13.27 -14.79 -6.47
N PHE A 366 -14.10 -14.39 -7.44
CA PHE A 366 -15.53 -14.14 -7.20
C PHE A 366 -16.26 -15.43 -6.86
N PHE A 367 -15.89 -16.54 -7.51
CA PHE A 367 -16.43 -17.85 -7.17
C PHE A 367 -16.07 -18.27 -5.74
N ALA A 368 -14.80 -18.10 -5.31
CA ALA A 368 -14.36 -18.44 -3.96
C ALA A 368 -15.06 -17.58 -2.91
N ALA A 369 -15.16 -16.26 -3.15
CA ALA A 369 -15.86 -15.34 -2.26
C ALA A 369 -17.35 -15.69 -2.14
N ASN A 370 -18.00 -16.05 -3.24
CA ASN A 370 -19.39 -16.50 -3.22
C ASN A 370 -19.56 -17.78 -2.39
N LYS A 371 -18.67 -18.77 -2.58
CA LYS A 371 -18.74 -20.03 -1.83
C LYS A 371 -18.47 -19.90 -0.34
N LEU A 372 -17.58 -18.97 0.04
CA LEU A 372 -17.18 -18.77 1.45
C LEU A 372 -18.14 -17.82 2.19
N PHE A 373 -18.62 -16.79 1.52
CA PHE A 373 -19.31 -15.66 2.15
C PHE A 373 -20.69 -15.36 1.54
N GLY A 374 -21.11 -16.07 0.49
CA GLY A 374 -22.40 -15.81 -0.18
C GLY A 374 -22.42 -14.53 -1.04
N ILE A 375 -21.34 -13.76 -1.09
CA ILE A 375 -21.30 -12.47 -1.79
C ILE A 375 -21.19 -12.65 -3.31
N SER A 376 -21.72 -11.68 -4.07
CA SER A 376 -21.68 -11.67 -5.53
C SER A 376 -21.20 -10.34 -6.07
N PHE A 377 -20.71 -10.34 -7.32
CA PHE A 377 -20.07 -9.20 -7.96
C PHE A 377 -20.74 -8.88 -9.29
N LYS A 378 -20.87 -7.58 -9.58
CA LYS A 378 -21.38 -7.10 -10.87
C LYS A 378 -20.55 -5.91 -11.34
N GLU A 379 -19.92 -6.03 -12.50
CA GLU A 379 -19.13 -4.95 -13.06
C GLU A 379 -19.97 -3.68 -13.37
N ARG A 380 -19.38 -2.51 -13.12
CA ARG A 380 -19.98 -1.19 -13.26
C ARG A 380 -19.14 -0.31 -14.20
N PRO A 381 -19.15 -0.58 -15.52
CA PRO A 381 -18.41 0.21 -16.51
C PRO A 381 -18.93 1.65 -16.67
N ASP A 382 -20.09 1.95 -16.09
CA ASP A 382 -20.70 3.28 -16.05
C ASP A 382 -20.09 4.19 -14.97
N LEU A 383 -19.39 3.64 -13.98
CA LEU A 383 -18.74 4.41 -12.92
C LEU A 383 -17.35 4.90 -13.35
N ILE A 384 -17.11 6.18 -13.18
CA ILE A 384 -15.79 6.77 -13.44
C ILE A 384 -14.91 6.60 -12.21
N THR A 385 -13.78 5.92 -12.37
CA THR A 385 -12.76 5.71 -11.35
C THR A 385 -11.62 6.73 -11.47
N TYR A 386 -10.61 6.64 -10.59
CA TYR A 386 -9.45 7.53 -10.60
C TYR A 386 -8.50 7.32 -11.79
N HIS A 387 -8.59 6.18 -12.48
CA HIS A 387 -7.80 5.83 -13.66
C HIS A 387 -8.67 5.04 -14.65
N PRO A 388 -8.54 5.28 -15.99
CA PRO A 388 -9.40 4.62 -16.98
C PRO A 388 -9.31 3.09 -17.00
N GLU A 389 -8.21 2.51 -16.52
CA GLU A 389 -7.99 1.05 -16.48
C GLU A 389 -8.44 0.41 -15.15
N ALA A 390 -8.78 1.22 -14.14
CA ALA A 390 -9.33 0.71 -12.89
C ALA A 390 -10.82 0.36 -13.09
N ARG A 391 -11.20 -0.86 -12.73
CA ARG A 391 -12.53 -1.44 -12.96
C ARG A 391 -13.32 -1.48 -11.67
N ALA A 392 -14.57 -1.02 -11.71
CA ALA A 392 -15.46 -1.01 -10.55
C ALA A 392 -16.46 -2.18 -10.60
N PHE A 393 -16.76 -2.75 -9.43
CA PHE A 393 -17.71 -3.86 -9.27
C PHE A 393 -18.60 -3.61 -8.05
N ASP A 394 -19.92 -3.60 -8.24
CA ASP A 394 -20.86 -3.70 -7.13
C ASP A 394 -20.66 -5.03 -6.41
N VAL A 395 -20.69 -5.00 -5.08
CA VAL A 395 -20.63 -6.19 -4.23
C VAL A 395 -21.96 -6.31 -3.49
N PHE A 396 -22.57 -7.51 -3.56
CA PHE A 396 -23.88 -7.79 -2.96
C PHE A 396 -23.78 -8.91 -1.94
N ASN A 397 -24.57 -8.81 -0.88
CA ASN A 397 -24.86 -9.91 0.03
C ASN A 397 -25.68 -11.03 -0.65
N GLU A 398 -25.82 -12.17 0.03
CA GLU A 398 -26.58 -13.31 -0.46
C GLU A 398 -28.07 -12.96 -0.72
N ASP A 399 -28.63 -12.04 0.06
CA ASP A 399 -30.01 -11.54 -0.09
C ASP A 399 -30.18 -10.50 -1.21
N GLY A 400 -29.11 -10.15 -1.91
CA GLY A 400 -29.10 -9.15 -2.97
C GLY A 400 -28.99 -7.70 -2.49
N SER A 401 -28.87 -7.45 -1.19
CA SER A 401 -28.58 -6.12 -0.66
C SER A 401 -27.15 -5.70 -1.00
N LYS A 402 -26.90 -4.39 -1.17
CA LYS A 402 -25.57 -3.87 -1.46
C LYS A 402 -24.66 -3.98 -0.23
N LEU A 403 -23.48 -4.53 -0.43
CA LEU A 403 -22.42 -4.61 0.59
C LEU A 403 -21.39 -3.48 0.43
N GLY A 404 -20.97 -3.18 -0.80
CA GLY A 404 -19.96 -2.17 -1.09
C GLY A 404 -19.58 -2.08 -2.55
N LEU A 405 -18.52 -1.34 -2.85
CA LEU A 405 -17.94 -1.21 -4.18
C LEU A 405 -16.47 -1.69 -4.15
N PHE A 406 -16.13 -2.62 -5.02
CA PHE A 406 -14.75 -3.05 -5.24
C PHE A 406 -14.19 -2.40 -6.50
N ILE A 407 -12.97 -1.85 -6.42
CA ILE A 407 -12.23 -1.31 -7.56
C ILE A 407 -10.95 -2.10 -7.73
N GLY A 408 -10.77 -2.73 -8.90
CA GLY A 408 -9.56 -3.46 -9.27
C GLY A 408 -8.71 -2.65 -10.23
N ASP A 409 -7.49 -2.29 -9.82
CA ASP A 409 -6.48 -1.63 -10.63
C ASP A 409 -5.29 -2.59 -10.83
N PHE A 410 -5.38 -3.40 -11.87
CA PHE A 410 -4.52 -4.57 -12.04
C PHE A 410 -3.19 -4.28 -12.74
N TYR A 411 -3.14 -3.28 -13.62
CA TYR A 411 -2.00 -3.07 -14.49
C TYR A 411 -0.94 -2.14 -13.90
N THR A 412 0.32 -2.44 -14.25
CA THR A 412 1.46 -1.57 -13.94
C THR A 412 1.49 -0.35 -14.84
N ARG A 413 2.09 0.72 -14.36
CA ARG A 413 2.44 1.95 -15.10
C ARG A 413 3.55 2.69 -14.38
N ASP A 414 4.26 3.58 -15.07
CA ASP A 414 5.41 4.32 -14.53
C ASP A 414 5.02 5.25 -13.37
N SER A 415 3.78 5.72 -13.36
CA SER A 415 3.19 6.56 -12.31
C SER A 415 2.70 5.77 -11.09
N LYS A 416 2.85 4.45 -11.06
CA LYS A 416 2.35 3.57 -9.99
C LYS A 416 3.49 3.00 -9.16
N ARG A 417 3.35 3.02 -7.84
CA ARG A 417 4.31 2.37 -6.92
C ARG A 417 4.37 0.87 -7.19
N GLY A 418 5.56 0.29 -7.00
CA GLY A 418 5.76 -1.16 -7.09
C GLY A 418 5.09 -1.92 -5.96
N GLY A 419 4.85 -3.22 -6.17
CA GLY A 419 4.19 -4.12 -5.23
C GLY A 419 2.70 -4.28 -5.50
N ALA A 420 1.96 -4.70 -4.48
CA ALA A 420 0.51 -4.81 -4.50
C ALA A 420 -0.03 -4.36 -3.15
N TRP A 421 -1.24 -3.80 -3.12
CA TRP A 421 -1.85 -3.33 -1.87
C TRP A 421 -3.36 -3.11 -2.00
N MET A 422 -4.02 -3.09 -0.86
CA MET A 422 -5.40 -2.63 -0.70
C MET A 422 -5.42 -1.27 0.01
N ASN A 423 -6.36 -0.42 -0.39
CA ASN A 423 -6.74 0.78 0.35
C ASN A 423 -8.23 1.08 0.18
N SER A 424 -8.80 1.89 1.09
CA SER A 424 -10.20 2.33 1.01
C SER A 424 -10.29 3.78 0.57
N LEU A 425 -11.22 4.07 -0.33
CA LEU A 425 -11.65 5.44 -0.69
C LEU A 425 -12.77 5.94 0.22
N VAL A 426 -13.65 5.03 0.64
CA VAL A 426 -14.69 5.25 1.64
C VAL A 426 -14.64 4.11 2.62
N ASN A 427 -14.52 4.41 3.91
CA ASN A 427 -14.57 3.40 4.97
C ASN A 427 -16.02 3.02 5.28
N GLN A 428 -16.25 1.72 5.48
CA GLN A 428 -17.50 1.26 6.04
C GLN A 428 -17.66 1.74 7.49
N ASN A 429 -18.79 2.31 7.79
CA ASN A 429 -19.17 2.58 9.18
C ASN A 429 -20.70 2.74 9.34
N PHE A 430 -21.19 2.40 10.51
CA PHE A 430 -22.60 2.58 10.87
C PHE A 430 -22.91 4.01 11.34
N LEU A 431 -21.93 4.75 11.83
CA LEU A 431 -22.11 6.10 12.36
C LEU A 431 -22.65 7.07 11.30
N PHE A 432 -22.20 6.91 10.06
CA PHE A 432 -22.64 7.71 8.92
C PHE A 432 -23.46 6.90 7.90
N ASN A 433 -23.73 5.62 8.20
CA ASN A 433 -24.40 4.69 7.28
C ASN A 433 -23.69 4.61 5.91
N GLN A 434 -22.35 4.49 5.95
CA GLN A 434 -21.52 4.41 4.75
C GLN A 434 -21.22 2.96 4.38
N LEU A 435 -21.32 2.68 3.08
CA LEU A 435 -20.82 1.44 2.49
C LEU A 435 -19.38 1.62 2.00
N PRO A 436 -18.52 0.58 2.08
CA PRO A 436 -17.12 0.70 1.71
C PRO A 436 -16.93 0.86 0.21
N VAL A 437 -15.90 1.63 -0.16
CA VAL A 437 -15.32 1.64 -1.50
C VAL A 437 -13.86 1.23 -1.36
N VAL A 438 -13.54 0.02 -1.77
CA VAL A 438 -12.23 -0.62 -1.57
C VAL A 438 -11.50 -0.78 -2.89
N VAL A 439 -10.20 -0.54 -2.88
CA VAL A 439 -9.34 -0.61 -4.06
C VAL A 439 -8.27 -1.67 -3.87
N ASN A 440 -8.10 -2.57 -4.85
CA ASN A 440 -6.89 -3.38 -4.98
C ASN A 440 -5.99 -2.82 -6.09
N ASN A 441 -4.73 -2.64 -5.76
CA ASN A 441 -3.69 -2.25 -6.69
C ASN A 441 -2.70 -3.39 -6.91
N LEU A 442 -2.45 -3.73 -8.18
CA LEU A 442 -1.44 -4.69 -8.60
C LEU A 442 -0.51 -4.08 -9.66
N ASN A 443 0.55 -4.78 -10.00
CA ASN A 443 1.53 -4.38 -11.01
C ASN A 443 1.71 -5.52 -12.04
N ILE A 444 0.63 -5.91 -12.71
CA ILE A 444 0.64 -6.90 -13.78
C ILE A 444 1.03 -6.19 -15.07
N ALA A 445 2.01 -6.75 -15.80
CA ALA A 445 2.41 -6.19 -17.08
C ALA A 445 1.24 -6.27 -18.09
N LYS A 446 0.91 -5.12 -18.70
CA LYS A 446 -0.22 -5.01 -19.62
C LYS A 446 0.13 -5.61 -20.98
N PRO A 447 -0.63 -6.61 -21.47
CA PRO A 447 -0.41 -7.14 -22.81
C PRO A 447 -0.82 -6.11 -23.89
N PRO A 448 -0.36 -6.30 -25.14
CA PRO A 448 -0.86 -5.51 -26.26
C PRO A 448 -2.38 -5.58 -26.42
N ALA A 449 -2.99 -4.52 -26.94
CA ALA A 449 -4.43 -4.46 -27.15
C ALA A 449 -4.97 -5.70 -27.90
N GLY A 450 -6.04 -6.30 -27.38
CA GLY A 450 -6.68 -7.48 -27.95
C GLY A 450 -6.01 -8.82 -27.62
N LYS A 451 -4.96 -8.82 -26.79
CA LYS A 451 -4.34 -10.04 -26.24
C LYS A 451 -4.81 -10.28 -24.81
N PRO A 452 -4.98 -11.57 -24.39
CA PRO A 452 -5.34 -11.88 -23.02
C PRO A 452 -4.22 -11.56 -22.04
N THR A 453 -4.59 -11.17 -20.82
CA THR A 453 -3.66 -10.99 -19.70
C THR A 453 -3.42 -12.34 -19.04
N LEU A 454 -2.30 -12.98 -19.34
CA LEU A 454 -1.93 -14.28 -18.80
C LEU A 454 -1.04 -14.12 -17.56
N LEU A 455 -1.56 -14.57 -16.42
CA LEU A 455 -0.89 -14.42 -15.12
C LEU A 455 0.12 -15.54 -14.87
N THR A 456 1.12 -15.25 -14.04
CA THR A 456 1.92 -16.29 -13.38
C THR A 456 1.14 -16.83 -12.17
N PHE A 457 1.56 -17.98 -11.65
CA PHE A 457 0.99 -18.53 -10.42
C PHE A 457 1.21 -17.58 -9.22
N ASP A 458 2.36 -16.93 -9.15
CA ASP A 458 2.68 -15.93 -8.13
C ASP A 458 1.74 -14.72 -8.21
N GLN A 459 1.48 -14.20 -9.42
CA GLN A 459 0.52 -13.11 -9.62
C GLN A 459 -0.90 -13.49 -9.20
N ILE A 460 -1.33 -14.74 -9.42
CA ILE A 460 -2.62 -15.24 -8.93
C ILE A 460 -2.64 -15.26 -7.40
N THR A 461 -1.59 -15.80 -6.79
CA THR A 461 -1.49 -15.87 -5.32
C THR A 461 -1.54 -14.45 -4.72
N THR A 462 -0.84 -13.50 -5.32
CA THR A 462 -0.87 -12.08 -4.92
C THR A 462 -2.27 -11.50 -5.08
N LEU A 463 -2.93 -11.75 -6.22
CA LEU A 463 -4.28 -11.25 -6.47
C LEU A 463 -5.30 -11.79 -5.44
N PHE A 464 -5.22 -13.08 -5.08
CA PHE A 464 -6.04 -13.66 -4.02
C PHE A 464 -5.70 -13.08 -2.64
N HIS A 465 -4.42 -12.82 -2.37
CA HIS A 465 -3.96 -12.20 -1.12
C HIS A 465 -4.55 -10.79 -0.95
N GLU A 466 -4.37 -9.94 -1.95
CA GLU A 466 -4.90 -8.56 -1.92
C GLU A 466 -6.43 -8.54 -1.87
N PHE A 467 -7.07 -9.49 -2.55
CA PHE A 467 -8.51 -9.61 -2.46
C PHE A 467 -8.98 -10.07 -1.06
N GLY A 468 -8.16 -10.84 -0.35
CA GLY A 468 -8.39 -11.16 1.07
C GLY A 468 -8.42 -9.89 1.93
N HIS A 469 -7.52 -8.93 1.67
CA HIS A 469 -7.58 -7.60 2.31
C HIS A 469 -8.84 -6.81 1.91
N THR A 470 -9.28 -6.91 0.64
CA THR A 470 -10.55 -6.30 0.19
C THR A 470 -11.76 -6.81 0.97
N LEU A 471 -11.81 -8.13 1.25
CA LEU A 471 -12.89 -8.72 2.04
C LEU A 471 -12.87 -8.28 3.50
N HIS A 472 -11.72 -7.85 4.01
CA HIS A 472 -11.59 -7.29 5.35
C HIS A 472 -12.01 -5.81 5.41
N GLY A 473 -11.68 -5.02 4.40
CA GLY A 473 -11.98 -3.57 4.30
C GLY A 473 -13.43 -3.27 3.90
#